data_fc15b33216b70c2b322f903d01ff8cf8
#
_entry.id   fc15b33216b70c2b322f903d01ff8cf8
#
_cell.length_a   1.000
_cell.length_b   1.000
_cell.length_c   1.000
_cell.angle_alpha   90.00
_cell.angle_beta   90.00
_cell.angle_gamma   90.00
#
_symmetry.space_group_name_H-M   'P 1'
#
loop_
_entity.id
_entity.type
_entity.pdbx_description
1 polymer ?
#
loop_
_entity_poly.entity_id
_entity_poly.type
_entity_poly.pdbx_seq_one_letter_code
_entity_poly.pdbx_strand_id
1 'polypeptide(L)'
;MFTEPLAEIYRKLRLYFYREVALQSSQNSLTFSESFCLEAIYSLGEPTINAFAQFMNISSPNATYKVNSLVQKGYLKKVRSDEDRREYHLVVTDKFLKFHEINTRGYEKTMDRIYQTFTAEELSTLDRIMNRINDELVESPPV
;
A
#
# COMPACT_ATOMS: atom_id res chain seq x y z
N MET A 1 -3.92 -19.11 -21.58
CA MET A 1 -3.70 -19.90 -20.34
C MET A 1 -3.96 -19.00 -19.11
N PHE A 2 -3.22 -19.04 -18.03
CA PHE A 2 -3.52 -18.20 -16.84
C PHE A 2 -3.13 -16.72 -16.99
N THR A 3 -2.33 -16.34 -17.97
CA THR A 3 -1.78 -14.98 -18.14
C THR A 3 -2.89 -13.93 -18.32
N GLU A 4 -3.83 -14.17 -19.22
CA GLU A 4 -4.95 -13.24 -19.43
C GLU A 4 -5.86 -13.11 -18.19
N PRO A 5 -6.31 -14.21 -17.55
CA PRO A 5 -7.10 -14.12 -16.33
C PRO A 5 -6.36 -13.38 -15.19
N LEU A 6 -5.06 -13.62 -15.03
CA LEU A 6 -4.26 -12.95 -14.01
C LEU A 6 -4.15 -11.44 -14.27
N ALA A 7 -3.87 -11.06 -15.51
CA ALA A 7 -3.81 -9.65 -15.91
C ALA A 7 -5.17 -8.93 -15.71
N GLU A 8 -6.26 -9.62 -16.02
CA GLU A 8 -7.62 -9.08 -15.85
C GLU A 8 -7.99 -8.94 -14.36
N ILE A 9 -7.64 -9.90 -13.51
CA ILE A 9 -7.81 -9.84 -12.06
C ILE A 9 -7.04 -8.63 -11.52
N TYR A 10 -5.75 -8.52 -11.86
CA TYR A 10 -4.92 -7.40 -11.44
C TYR A 10 -5.49 -6.05 -11.87
N ARG A 11 -5.94 -5.94 -13.13
CA ARG A 11 -6.58 -4.72 -13.65
C ARG A 11 -7.84 -4.35 -12.87
N LYS A 12 -8.71 -5.31 -12.58
CA LYS A 12 -9.96 -5.08 -11.82
C LYS A 12 -9.66 -4.62 -10.39
N LEU A 13 -8.77 -5.31 -9.69
CA LEU A 13 -8.38 -4.95 -8.31
C LEU A 13 -7.77 -3.55 -8.26
N ARG A 14 -6.91 -3.23 -9.20
CA ARG A 14 -6.30 -1.90 -9.31
C ARG A 14 -7.32 -0.79 -9.59
N LEU A 15 -8.31 -1.04 -10.44
CA LEU A 15 -9.39 -0.07 -10.71
C LEU A 15 -10.27 0.15 -9.47
N TYR A 16 -10.58 -0.89 -8.72
CA TYR A 16 -11.29 -0.75 -7.44
C TYR A 16 -10.49 0.12 -6.47
N PHE A 17 -9.23 -0.17 -6.31
CA PHE A 17 -8.35 0.60 -5.44
C PHE A 17 -8.31 2.09 -5.84
N TYR A 18 -8.08 2.39 -7.11
CA TYR A 18 -8.04 3.77 -7.60
C TYR A 18 -9.36 4.52 -7.37
N ARG A 19 -10.47 3.85 -7.59
CA ARG A 19 -11.79 4.44 -7.36
C ARG A 19 -12.02 4.77 -5.89
N GLU A 20 -11.72 3.85 -4.99
CA GLU A 20 -11.88 4.07 -3.55
C GLU A 20 -10.95 5.18 -3.05
N VAL A 21 -9.69 5.17 -3.47
CA VAL A 21 -8.74 6.25 -3.13
C VAL A 21 -9.27 7.62 -3.60
N ALA A 22 -9.80 7.71 -4.81
CA ALA A 22 -10.36 8.96 -5.33
C ALA A 22 -11.56 9.45 -4.51
N LEU A 23 -12.48 8.54 -4.16
CA LEU A 23 -13.66 8.87 -3.35
C LEU A 23 -13.27 9.29 -1.93
N GLN A 24 -12.41 8.53 -1.28
CA GLN A 24 -11.98 8.80 0.09
C GLN A 24 -11.10 10.04 0.20
N SER A 25 -10.27 10.33 -0.80
CA SER A 25 -9.47 11.55 -0.85
C SER A 25 -10.35 12.80 -0.78
N SER A 26 -11.39 12.84 -1.58
CA SER A 26 -12.35 13.96 -1.57
C SER A 26 -13.04 14.13 -0.21
N GLN A 27 -13.46 13.02 0.42
CA GLN A 27 -14.16 13.04 1.70
C GLN A 27 -13.26 13.43 2.89
N ASN A 28 -11.96 13.16 2.80
CA ASN A 28 -11.00 13.36 3.89
C ASN A 28 -10.09 14.58 3.69
N SER A 29 -10.40 15.46 2.76
CA SER A 29 -9.59 16.65 2.46
C SER A 29 -8.14 16.32 2.09
N LEU A 30 -7.94 15.17 1.44
CA LEU A 30 -6.67 14.75 0.88
C LEU A 30 -6.66 14.98 -0.63
N THR A 31 -5.52 15.36 -1.18
CA THR A 31 -5.31 15.29 -2.62
C THR A 31 -5.06 13.83 -3.03
N PHE A 32 -5.26 13.51 -4.29
CA PHE A 32 -4.92 12.19 -4.82
C PHE A 32 -3.43 11.86 -4.60
N SER A 33 -2.55 12.83 -4.81
CA SER A 33 -1.10 12.69 -4.55
C SER A 33 -0.79 12.39 -3.08
N GLU A 34 -1.48 13.02 -2.15
CA GLU A 34 -1.31 12.74 -0.71
C GLU A 34 -1.78 11.33 -0.36
N SER A 35 -2.91 10.90 -0.87
CA SER A 35 -3.43 9.55 -0.69
C SER A 35 -2.49 8.49 -1.26
N PHE A 36 -1.94 8.75 -2.46
CA PHE A 36 -0.96 7.88 -3.08
C PHE A 36 0.33 7.79 -2.24
N CYS A 37 0.84 8.92 -1.73
CA CYS A 37 2.02 8.93 -0.85
C CYS A 37 1.79 8.10 0.42
N LEU A 38 0.61 8.21 1.03
CA LEU A 38 0.26 7.43 2.23
C LEU A 38 0.26 5.93 1.96
N GLU A 39 -0.38 5.50 0.86
CA GLU A 39 -0.40 4.09 0.48
C GLU A 39 1.00 3.57 0.13
N ALA A 40 1.82 4.38 -0.53
CA ALA A 40 3.21 4.03 -0.82
C ALA A 40 4.04 3.87 0.46
N ILE A 41 3.95 4.82 1.39
CA ILE A 41 4.65 4.75 2.68
C ILE A 41 4.23 3.51 3.47
N TYR A 42 2.94 3.22 3.53
CA TYR A 42 2.43 2.02 4.19
C TYR A 42 2.97 0.74 3.56
N SER A 43 2.94 0.65 2.24
CA SER A 43 3.43 -0.52 1.49
C SER A 43 4.93 -0.73 1.62
N LEU A 44 5.71 0.34 1.81
CA LEU A 44 7.15 0.28 2.05
C LEU A 44 7.53 -0.21 3.46
N GLY A 45 6.59 -0.25 4.40
CA GLY A 45 6.83 -0.76 5.76
C GLY A 45 7.73 0.15 6.60
N GLU A 46 7.20 1.26 7.07
CA GLU A 46 7.91 2.24 7.92
C GLU A 46 9.23 2.77 7.33
N PRO A 47 9.23 3.29 6.09
CA PRO A 47 10.44 3.74 5.43
C PRO A 47 11.03 4.99 6.11
N THR A 48 12.31 5.24 5.90
CA THR A 48 12.89 6.57 6.16
C THR A 48 12.37 7.58 5.12
N ILE A 49 12.53 8.88 5.40
CA ILE A 49 12.20 9.93 4.42
C ILE A 49 13.03 9.75 3.14
N ASN A 50 14.30 9.37 3.28
CA ASN A 50 15.17 9.14 2.12
C ASN A 50 14.71 7.94 1.29
N ALA A 51 14.35 6.82 1.91
CA ALA A 51 13.82 5.66 1.20
C ALA A 51 12.52 6.01 0.45
N PHE A 52 11.62 6.74 1.09
CA PHE A 52 10.40 7.25 0.46
C PHE A 52 10.71 8.19 -0.72
N ALA A 53 11.66 9.12 -0.55
CA ALA A 53 12.08 10.03 -1.62
C ALA A 53 12.66 9.27 -2.83
N GLN A 54 13.47 8.27 -2.59
CA GLN A 54 14.05 7.41 -3.64
C GLN A 54 12.96 6.62 -4.38
N PHE A 55 12.06 5.99 -3.65
CA PHE A 55 10.92 5.28 -4.23
C PHE A 55 10.06 6.17 -5.12
N MET A 56 9.77 7.39 -4.65
CA MET A 56 8.95 8.36 -5.39
C MET A 56 9.72 9.09 -6.49
N ASN A 57 11.03 8.90 -6.58
CA ASN A 57 11.92 9.64 -7.48
C ASN A 57 11.75 11.16 -7.36
N ILE A 58 11.75 11.66 -6.12
CA ILE A 58 11.65 13.08 -5.79
C ILE A 58 12.81 13.52 -4.91
N SER A 59 13.06 14.83 -4.84
CA SER A 59 14.08 15.39 -3.96
C SER A 59 13.72 15.22 -2.47
N SER A 60 14.75 15.14 -1.60
CA SER A 60 14.53 15.08 -0.16
C SER A 60 13.74 16.26 0.41
N PRO A 61 13.95 17.53 -0.02
CA PRO A 61 13.09 18.64 0.41
C PRO A 61 11.62 18.46 -0.01
N ASN A 62 11.35 17.96 -1.21
CA ASN A 62 9.99 17.70 -1.67
C ASN A 62 9.33 16.57 -0.87
N ALA A 63 10.05 15.48 -0.61
CA ALA A 63 9.57 14.40 0.25
C ALA A 63 9.25 14.91 1.66
N THR A 64 10.14 15.71 2.26
CA THR A 64 9.93 16.30 3.57
C THR A 64 8.70 17.21 3.62
N TYR A 65 8.48 18.01 2.58
CA TYR A 65 7.28 18.85 2.47
C TYR A 65 6.00 18.02 2.45
N LYS A 66 5.95 16.97 1.63
CA LYS A 66 4.81 16.05 1.52
C LYS A 66 4.54 15.34 2.85
N VAL A 67 5.59 14.82 3.47
CA VAL A 67 5.50 14.14 4.77
C VAL A 67 4.99 15.08 5.86
N ASN A 68 5.50 16.30 5.94
CA ASN A 68 5.05 17.28 6.94
C ASN A 68 3.56 17.62 6.79
N SER A 69 3.07 17.75 5.56
CA SER A 69 1.64 17.96 5.30
C SER A 69 0.80 16.79 5.85
N LEU A 70 1.23 15.56 5.61
CA LEU A 70 0.53 14.36 6.06
C LEU A 70 0.60 14.16 7.59
N VAL A 71 1.71 14.57 8.21
CA VAL A 71 1.84 14.61 9.68
C VAL A 71 0.87 15.62 10.27
N GLN A 72 0.79 16.84 9.71
CA GLN A 72 -0.16 17.86 10.16
C GLN A 72 -1.63 17.39 10.03
N LYS A 73 -1.95 16.66 8.98
CA LYS A 73 -3.30 16.10 8.77
C LYS A 73 -3.59 14.89 9.67
N GLY A 74 -2.60 14.39 10.41
CA GLY A 74 -2.75 13.31 11.37
C GLY A 74 -2.68 11.89 10.79
N TYR A 75 -2.20 11.73 9.56
CA TYR A 75 -2.09 10.43 8.89
C TYR A 75 -0.74 9.75 9.11
N LEU A 76 0.30 10.51 9.41
CA LEU A 76 1.66 10.02 9.65
C LEU A 76 2.23 10.51 10.97
N LYS A 77 3.16 9.73 11.51
CA LYS A 77 4.08 10.10 12.58
C LYS A 77 5.52 9.94 12.10
N LYS A 78 6.42 10.77 12.60
CA LYS A 78 7.87 10.60 12.48
C LYS A 78 8.38 9.97 13.76
N VAL A 79 8.96 8.79 13.65
CA VAL A 79 9.57 8.08 14.77
C VAL A 79 11.07 8.05 14.57
N ARG A 80 11.81 8.50 15.57
CA ARG A 80 13.28 8.51 15.50
C ARG A 80 13.81 7.09 15.48
N SER A 81 14.77 6.83 14.59
CA SER A 81 15.42 5.53 14.51
C SER A 81 16.31 5.30 15.77
N ASP A 82 16.25 4.09 16.32
CA ASP A 82 17.13 3.67 17.41
C ASP A 82 18.55 3.38 16.92
N GLU A 83 18.71 3.00 15.66
CA GLU A 83 20.01 2.69 15.05
C GLU A 83 20.78 3.95 14.65
N ASP A 84 20.11 4.90 13.99
CA ASP A 84 20.70 6.20 13.66
C ASP A 84 19.76 7.34 14.08
N ARG A 85 20.14 8.05 15.12
CA ARG A 85 19.37 9.17 15.68
C ARG A 85 19.18 10.35 14.73
N ARG A 86 19.83 10.34 13.55
CA ARG A 86 19.67 11.36 12.51
C ARG A 86 18.53 11.00 11.56
N GLU A 87 18.09 9.75 11.56
CA GLU A 87 17.01 9.27 10.72
C GLU A 87 15.68 9.17 11.45
N TYR A 88 14.60 9.40 10.71
CA TYR A 88 13.24 9.21 11.16
C TYR A 88 12.55 8.19 10.24
N HIS A 89 11.83 7.26 10.85
CA HIS A 89 10.91 6.37 10.15
C HIS A 89 9.52 7.00 10.08
N LEU A 90 8.84 6.75 8.97
CA LEU A 90 7.49 7.20 8.73
C LEU A 90 6.52 6.10 9.14
N VAL A 91 5.69 6.36 10.14
CA VAL A 91 4.73 5.41 10.69
C VAL A 91 3.34 5.94 10.46
N VAL A 92 2.47 5.12 9.89
CA VAL A 92 1.06 5.45 9.68
C VAL A 92 0.28 5.44 10.99
N THR A 93 -0.74 6.27 11.08
CA THR A 93 -1.60 6.38 12.26
C THR A 93 -2.88 5.54 12.11
N ASP A 94 -3.63 5.39 13.20
CA ASP A 94 -4.96 4.75 13.16
C ASP A 94 -5.92 5.46 12.21
N LYS A 95 -5.76 6.78 12.05
CA LYS A 95 -6.53 7.57 11.08
C LYS A 95 -6.27 7.08 9.64
N PHE A 96 -5.02 6.80 9.30
CA PHE A 96 -4.68 6.21 8.01
C PHE A 96 -5.20 4.78 7.88
N LEU A 97 -5.05 3.95 8.91
CA LEU A 97 -5.50 2.55 8.84
C LEU A 97 -6.99 2.43 8.54
N LYS A 98 -7.82 3.29 9.10
CA LYS A 98 -9.25 3.40 8.76
C LYS A 98 -9.48 3.80 7.31
N PHE A 99 -8.70 4.74 6.79
CA PHE A 99 -8.72 5.16 5.40
C PHE A 99 -8.32 4.00 4.46
N HIS A 100 -7.24 3.31 4.79
CA HIS A 100 -6.73 2.15 4.04
C HIS A 100 -7.72 0.99 3.99
N GLU A 101 -8.35 0.65 5.10
CA GLU A 101 -9.37 -0.40 5.21
C GLU A 101 -10.52 -0.17 4.21
N ILE A 102 -10.96 1.07 4.07
CA ILE A 102 -12.00 1.41 3.08
C ILE A 102 -11.46 1.23 1.65
N ASN A 103 -10.24 1.67 1.38
CA ASN A 103 -9.62 1.55 0.06
C ASN A 103 -9.41 0.10 -0.39
N THR A 104 -9.19 -0.81 0.54
CA THR A 104 -8.93 -2.23 0.28
C THR A 104 -10.17 -3.13 0.38
N ARG A 105 -11.32 -2.59 0.75
CA ARG A 105 -12.56 -3.36 0.96
C ARG A 105 -12.96 -4.23 -0.22
N GLY A 106 -12.73 -3.76 -1.44
CA GLY A 106 -13.01 -4.55 -2.66
C GLY A 106 -12.14 -5.80 -2.76
N TYR A 107 -10.88 -5.70 -2.37
CA TYR A 107 -9.97 -6.83 -2.30
C TYR A 107 -10.40 -7.84 -1.24
N GLU A 108 -10.71 -7.40 -0.03
CA GLU A 108 -11.15 -8.26 1.08
C GLU A 108 -12.41 -9.04 0.72
N LYS A 109 -13.42 -8.37 0.17
CA LYS A 109 -14.64 -9.05 -0.32
C LYS A 109 -14.36 -10.10 -1.39
N THR A 110 -13.37 -9.88 -2.23
CA THR A 110 -12.97 -10.87 -3.24
C THR A 110 -12.32 -12.07 -2.59
N MET A 111 -11.45 -11.87 -1.59
CA MET A 111 -10.83 -12.95 -0.83
C MET A 111 -11.88 -13.79 -0.09
N ASP A 112 -12.84 -13.17 0.59
CA ASP A 112 -13.92 -13.87 1.27
C ASP A 112 -14.69 -14.79 0.30
N ARG A 113 -15.01 -14.29 -0.90
CA ARG A 113 -15.70 -15.09 -1.93
C ARG A 113 -14.85 -16.26 -2.44
N ILE A 114 -13.54 -16.07 -2.58
CA ILE A 114 -12.62 -17.13 -2.96
C ILE A 114 -12.66 -18.24 -1.90
N TYR A 115 -12.50 -17.89 -0.62
CA TYR A 115 -12.55 -18.85 0.47
C TYR A 115 -13.89 -19.60 0.59
N GLN A 116 -14.99 -18.97 0.23
CA GLN A 116 -16.33 -19.59 0.24
C GLN A 116 -16.62 -20.46 -0.99
N THR A 117 -15.90 -20.24 -2.10
CA THR A 117 -16.21 -20.87 -3.40
C THR A 117 -15.40 -22.13 -3.64
N PHE A 118 -14.12 -22.13 -3.23
CA PHE A 118 -13.19 -23.20 -3.55
C PHE A 118 -13.05 -24.18 -2.39
N THR A 119 -12.74 -25.44 -2.73
CA THR A 119 -12.48 -26.49 -1.73
C THR A 119 -11.15 -26.26 -0.99
N ALA A 120 -11.00 -26.89 0.16
CA ALA A 120 -9.77 -26.81 0.95
C ALA A 120 -8.53 -27.31 0.16
N GLU A 121 -8.68 -28.32 -0.70
CA GLU A 121 -7.60 -28.84 -1.53
C GLU A 121 -7.19 -27.84 -2.61
N GLU A 122 -8.16 -27.21 -3.29
CA GLU A 122 -7.91 -26.15 -4.28
C GLU A 122 -7.23 -24.94 -3.64
N LEU A 123 -7.72 -24.51 -2.49
CA LEU A 123 -7.13 -23.38 -1.73
C LEU A 123 -5.70 -23.68 -1.28
N SER A 124 -5.43 -24.89 -0.79
CA SER A 124 -4.08 -25.32 -0.39
C SER A 124 -3.12 -25.34 -1.58
N THR A 125 -3.60 -25.79 -2.74
CA THR A 125 -2.81 -25.79 -3.98
C THR A 125 -2.52 -24.36 -4.45
N LEU A 126 -3.54 -23.50 -4.44
CA LEU A 126 -3.40 -22.09 -4.78
C LEU A 126 -2.41 -21.37 -3.85
N ASP A 127 -2.55 -21.57 -2.54
CA ASP A 127 -1.65 -20.99 -1.53
C ASP A 127 -0.20 -21.36 -1.79
N ARG A 128 0.09 -22.64 -2.01
CA ARG A 128 1.44 -23.13 -2.33
C ARG A 128 2.02 -22.50 -3.59
N ILE A 129 1.19 -22.34 -4.64
CA ILE A 129 1.62 -21.73 -5.91
C ILE A 129 1.87 -20.22 -5.71
N MET A 130 0.96 -19.53 -5.03
CA MET A 130 1.05 -18.09 -4.80
C MET A 130 2.26 -17.73 -3.92
N ASN A 131 2.54 -18.51 -2.89
CA ASN A 131 3.73 -18.31 -2.05
C ASN A 131 5.01 -18.47 -2.87
N ARG A 132 5.11 -19.48 -3.72
CA ARG A 132 6.27 -19.65 -4.60
C ARG A 132 6.43 -18.49 -5.59
N ILE A 133 5.34 -18.01 -6.17
CA ILE A 133 5.38 -16.85 -7.07
C ILE A 133 5.88 -15.63 -6.30
N ASN A 134 5.34 -15.38 -5.12
CA ASN A 134 5.72 -14.23 -4.30
C ASN A 134 7.20 -14.27 -3.88
N ASP A 135 7.67 -15.42 -3.41
CA ASP A 135 8.99 -15.53 -2.80
C ASP A 135 10.13 -15.70 -3.81
N GLU A 136 9.85 -16.35 -4.94
CA GLU A 136 10.88 -16.72 -5.91
C GLU A 136 10.86 -15.88 -7.19
N LEU A 137 9.71 -15.30 -7.58
CA LEU A 137 9.54 -14.76 -8.94
C LEU A 137 9.15 -13.27 -8.97
N VAL A 138 8.59 -12.72 -7.90
CA VAL A 138 8.21 -11.32 -7.84
C VAL A 138 9.26 -10.53 -7.07
N GLU A 139 9.93 -9.64 -7.78
CA GLU A 139 10.90 -8.73 -7.17
C GLU A 139 10.19 -7.55 -6.50
N SER A 140 10.67 -7.18 -5.30
CA SER A 140 10.23 -5.93 -4.68
C SER A 140 10.72 -4.73 -5.50
N PRO A 141 9.94 -3.66 -5.59
CA PRO A 141 10.41 -2.46 -6.26
C PRO A 141 11.65 -1.89 -5.55
N PRO A 142 12.57 -1.26 -6.30
CA PRO A 142 13.77 -0.66 -5.72
C PRO A 142 13.40 0.46 -4.74
N VAL A 143 14.04 0.46 -3.60
CA VAL A 143 13.88 1.45 -2.51
C VAL A 143 15.19 2.19 -2.30
#